data_21fae54116cf01295ff2198204a816a7
#
_entry.id   21fae54116cf01295ff2198204a816a7
#
_cell.length_a   1.000
_cell.length_b   1.000
_cell.length_c   1.000
_cell.angle_alpha   90.00
_cell.angle_beta   90.00
_cell.angle_gamma   90.00
#
_symmetry.space_group_name_H-M   'P 1'
#
loop_
_entity.id
_entity.type
_entity.pdbx_description
1 polymer ?
#
loop_
_entity_poly.entity_id
_entity_poly.type
_entity_poly.pdbx_seq_one_letter_code
_entity_poly.pdbx_strand_id
1 'polypeptide(L)'
;MKIVKKLKIIGPSCIQMKKDKLDQFKLVEINPRLGGGTIFTTLAGANFPKMVVDLVEGKKIDPPKISEITVLRYFEEIVLDERNKISYSGKDLLESNTCRI
;
A
#
# COMPACT_ATOMS: atom_id res chain seq x y z
N MET A 1 -6.58 -19.83 -2.39
CA MET A 1 -5.17 -19.88 -2.81
C MET A 1 -4.45 -21.02 -2.10
N LYS A 2 -3.86 -21.97 -2.84
CA LYS A 2 -3.25 -23.21 -2.27
C LYS A 2 -2.07 -22.92 -1.32
N ILE A 3 -1.24 -21.90 -1.62
CA ILE A 3 -0.05 -21.52 -0.84
C ILE A 3 -0.41 -21.10 0.58
N VAL A 4 -1.38 -20.19 0.76
CA VAL A 4 -1.82 -19.71 2.07
C VAL A 4 -2.31 -20.85 2.95
N LYS A 5 -3.11 -21.77 2.37
CA LYS A 5 -3.61 -22.95 3.08
C LYS A 5 -2.47 -23.89 3.50
N LYS A 6 -1.51 -24.14 2.59
CA LYS A 6 -0.37 -25.05 2.85
C LYS A 6 0.56 -24.52 3.94
N LEU A 7 0.78 -23.20 3.96
CA LEU A 7 1.64 -22.52 4.95
C LEU A 7 0.89 -22.14 6.24
N LYS A 8 -0.43 -22.41 6.31
CA LYS A 8 -1.29 -22.06 7.46
C LYS A 8 -1.14 -20.58 7.87
N ILE A 9 -1.03 -19.69 6.88
CA ILE A 9 -0.88 -18.25 7.15
C ILE A 9 -2.18 -17.73 7.73
N ILE A 10 -2.09 -17.13 8.92
CA ILE A 10 -3.19 -16.43 9.60
C ILE A 10 -2.82 -14.95 9.64
N GLY A 11 -3.76 -14.10 9.24
CA GLY A 11 -3.55 -12.65 9.22
C GLY A 11 -3.07 -12.12 7.87
N PRO A 12 -2.65 -10.84 7.85
CA PRO A 12 -2.28 -10.15 6.62
C PRO A 12 -0.97 -10.72 6.06
N SER A 13 -0.92 -10.85 4.75
CA SER A 13 0.31 -11.24 4.05
C SER A 13 0.40 -10.57 2.69
N CYS A 14 1.57 -10.08 2.36
CA CYS A 14 1.90 -9.58 1.03
C CYS A 14 2.60 -10.70 0.26
N ILE A 15 1.96 -11.19 -0.81
CA ILE A 15 2.48 -12.27 -1.64
C ILE A 15 2.81 -11.70 -3.01
N GLN A 16 4.09 -11.71 -3.35
CA GLN A 16 4.55 -11.24 -4.64
C GLN A 16 4.72 -12.42 -5.60
N MET A 17 4.16 -12.26 -6.78
CA MET A 17 4.25 -13.25 -7.85
C MET A 17 4.69 -12.55 -9.14
N LYS A 18 5.43 -13.27 -9.96
CA LYS A 18 5.87 -12.80 -11.28
C LYS A 18 5.54 -13.87 -12.32
N LYS A 19 5.14 -13.44 -13.50
CA LYS A 19 4.97 -14.34 -14.65
C LYS A 19 6.33 -14.68 -15.25
N ASP A 20 6.54 -15.92 -15.57
CA ASP A 20 7.70 -16.40 -16.34
C ASP A 20 7.48 -16.24 -17.85
N LYS A 21 8.45 -16.71 -18.64
CA LYS A 21 8.39 -16.65 -20.12
C LYS A 21 7.26 -17.50 -20.71
N LEU A 22 6.69 -18.43 -19.96
CA LEU A 22 5.58 -19.28 -20.34
C LEU A 22 4.23 -18.78 -19.77
N ASP A 23 4.17 -17.51 -19.34
CA ASP A 23 3.00 -16.85 -18.73
C ASP A 23 2.50 -17.52 -17.44
N GLN A 24 3.37 -18.33 -16.78
CA GLN A 24 3.03 -19.01 -15.54
C GLN A 24 3.44 -18.16 -14.33
N PHE A 25 2.55 -18.05 -13.35
CA PHE A 25 2.85 -17.34 -12.09
C PHE A 25 3.83 -18.12 -11.23
N LYS A 26 4.96 -17.51 -10.91
CA LYS A 26 5.96 -18.00 -9.96
C LYS A 26 5.94 -17.14 -8.72
N LEU A 27 6.04 -17.78 -7.58
CA LEU A 27 6.17 -17.10 -6.28
C LEU A 27 7.55 -16.47 -6.19
N VAL A 28 7.59 -15.18 -5.83
CA VAL A 28 8.83 -14.44 -5.60
C VAL A 28 9.10 -14.39 -4.10
N GLU A 29 8.14 -13.85 -3.33
CA GLU A 29 8.29 -13.73 -1.87
C GLU A 29 6.94 -13.74 -1.16
N ILE A 30 6.99 -14.03 0.13
CA ILE A 30 5.85 -13.93 1.04
C ILE A 30 6.30 -13.15 2.27
N ASN A 31 5.64 -12.02 2.52
CA ASN A 31 5.86 -11.19 3.69
C ASN A 31 4.61 -11.29 4.59
N PRO A 32 4.67 -11.90 5.79
CA PRO A 32 3.53 -12.02 6.70
C PRO A 32 3.28 -10.69 7.43
N ARG A 33 2.99 -9.65 6.68
CA ARG A 33 2.70 -8.29 7.12
C ARG A 33 1.91 -7.53 6.08
N LEU A 34 1.40 -6.36 6.46
CA LEU A 34 0.84 -5.39 5.52
C LEU A 34 1.92 -4.87 4.57
N GLY A 35 1.60 -4.72 3.30
CA GLY A 35 2.50 -4.19 2.28
C GLY A 35 2.56 -2.66 2.29
N GLY A 36 3.60 -2.07 1.66
CA GLY A 36 3.74 -0.61 1.51
C GLY A 36 2.62 0.06 0.70
N GLY A 37 1.87 -0.72 -0.08
CA GLY A 37 0.70 -0.25 -0.84
C GLY A 37 -0.64 -0.35 -0.10
N THR A 38 -0.65 -0.70 1.19
CA THR A 38 -1.88 -0.94 1.96
C THR A 38 -2.83 0.26 1.98
N ILE A 39 -2.29 1.49 1.95
CA ILE A 39 -3.12 2.70 1.85
C ILE A 39 -3.97 2.68 0.57
N PHE A 40 -3.42 2.22 -0.55
CA PHE A 40 -4.15 2.19 -1.82
C PHE A 40 -5.26 1.16 -1.82
N THR A 41 -5.04 -0.01 -1.19
CA THR A 41 -6.10 -1.01 -1.02
C THR A 41 -7.21 -0.50 -0.11
N THR A 42 -6.87 0.28 0.91
CA THR A 42 -7.84 0.93 1.79
C THR A 42 -8.69 1.94 1.02
N LEU A 43 -8.06 2.78 0.21
CA LEU A 43 -8.75 3.75 -0.66
C LEU A 43 -9.64 3.05 -1.70
N ALA A 44 -9.23 1.90 -2.19
CA ALA A 44 -10.01 1.08 -3.12
C ALA A 44 -11.20 0.34 -2.45
N GLY A 45 -11.33 0.41 -1.12
CA GLY A 45 -12.42 -0.22 -0.36
C GLY A 45 -12.00 -1.40 0.51
N ALA A 46 -10.76 -1.88 0.43
CA ALA A 46 -10.25 -2.99 1.24
C ALA A 46 -9.40 -2.47 2.41
N ASN A 47 -10.04 -2.11 3.52
CA ASN A 47 -9.35 -1.64 4.72
C ASN A 47 -8.72 -2.81 5.49
N PHE A 48 -7.56 -3.28 5.02
CA PHE A 48 -6.85 -4.38 5.68
C PHE A 48 -6.44 -4.09 7.12
N PRO A 49 -5.97 -2.89 7.52
CA PRO A 49 -5.72 -2.58 8.93
C PRO A 49 -6.93 -2.83 9.82
N LYS A 50 -8.11 -2.35 9.41
CA LYS A 50 -9.36 -2.61 10.14
C LYS A 50 -9.68 -4.10 10.19
N MET A 51 -9.54 -4.82 9.08
CA MET A 51 -9.81 -6.26 9.01
C MET A 51 -8.88 -7.06 9.94
N VAL A 52 -7.63 -6.60 10.16
CA VAL A 52 -6.72 -7.22 11.14
C VAL A 52 -7.24 -7.06 12.56
N VAL A 53 -7.73 -5.87 12.92
CA VAL A 53 -8.34 -5.61 14.22
C VAL A 53 -9.59 -6.50 14.40
N ASP A 54 -10.48 -6.53 13.42
CA ASP A 54 -11.67 -7.36 13.43
C ASP A 54 -11.32 -8.86 13.61
N LEU A 55 -10.24 -9.33 12.97
CA LEU A 55 -9.75 -10.70 13.10
C LEU A 55 -9.29 -11.00 14.54
N VAL A 56 -8.53 -10.10 15.16
CA VAL A 56 -8.04 -10.25 16.54
C VAL A 56 -9.20 -10.26 17.54
N GLU A 57 -10.23 -9.46 17.27
CA GLU A 57 -11.46 -9.41 18.08
C GLU A 57 -12.40 -10.60 17.81
N GLY A 58 -12.01 -11.55 16.96
CA GLY A 58 -12.82 -12.72 16.62
C GLY A 58 -14.06 -12.42 15.77
N LYS A 59 -14.11 -11.24 15.15
CA LYS A 59 -15.21 -10.86 14.26
C LYS A 59 -15.09 -11.59 12.91
N LYS A 60 -16.25 -11.85 12.31
CA LYS A 60 -16.30 -12.37 10.94
C LYS A 60 -15.80 -11.31 9.97
N ILE A 61 -14.90 -11.72 9.08
CA ILE A 61 -14.40 -10.88 8.00
C ILE A 61 -15.07 -11.32 6.70
N ASP A 62 -15.86 -10.43 6.12
CA ASP A 62 -16.43 -10.63 4.80
C ASP A 62 -15.49 -10.05 3.71
N PRO A 63 -15.45 -10.66 2.51
CA PRO A 63 -14.66 -10.13 1.40
C PRO A 63 -15.05 -8.68 1.09
N PRO A 64 -14.07 -7.74 1.01
CA PRO A 64 -14.39 -6.34 0.76
C PRO A 64 -14.86 -6.14 -0.69
N LYS A 65 -15.73 -5.17 -0.88
CA LYS A 65 -16.09 -4.67 -2.20
C LYS A 65 -14.99 -3.70 -2.65
N ILE A 66 -14.30 -4.04 -3.73
CA ILE A 66 -13.16 -3.26 -4.24
C ILE A 66 -13.60 -2.45 -5.45
N SER A 67 -13.19 -1.18 -5.49
CA SER A 67 -13.31 -0.30 -6.66
C SER A 67 -11.95 -0.16 -7.33
N GLU A 68 -11.94 -0.05 -8.65
CA GLU A 68 -10.74 0.28 -9.40
C GLU A 68 -10.39 1.75 -9.18
N ILE A 69 -9.12 2.03 -8.84
CA ILE A 69 -8.61 3.38 -8.62
C ILE A 69 -7.27 3.56 -9.31
N THR A 70 -6.99 4.78 -9.74
CA THR A 70 -5.66 5.18 -10.22
C THR A 70 -4.99 6.01 -9.14
N VAL A 71 -3.75 5.67 -8.79
CA VAL A 71 -2.97 6.38 -7.77
C VAL A 71 -1.67 6.88 -8.38
N LEU A 72 -1.40 8.16 -8.20
CA LEU A 72 -0.12 8.78 -8.50
C LEU A 72 0.64 8.99 -7.20
N ARG A 73 1.95 8.72 -7.22
CA ARG A 73 2.87 8.91 -6.10
C ARG A 73 4.00 9.84 -6.51
N TYR A 74 4.36 10.75 -5.63
CA TYR A 74 5.54 11.59 -5.79
C TYR A 74 6.27 11.70 -4.44
N PHE A 75 7.55 12.02 -4.51
CA PHE A 75 8.36 12.34 -3.34
C PHE A 75 8.36 13.84 -3.13
N GLU A 76 8.38 14.25 -1.87
CA GLU A 76 8.48 15.64 -1.46
C GLU A 76 9.52 15.71 -0.33
N GLU A 77 10.47 16.66 -0.44
CA GLU A 77 11.42 16.95 0.60
C GLU A 77 10.97 18.20 1.38
N ILE A 78 11.12 18.12 2.69
CA ILE A 78 10.92 19.24 3.59
C ILE A 78 12.24 19.54 4.28
N VAL A 79 12.78 20.73 4.06
CA VAL A 79 14.01 21.18 4.71
C VAL A 79 13.64 21.98 5.94
N LEU A 80 14.21 21.60 7.08
CA LEU A 80 14.07 22.32 8.35
C LEU A 80 15.33 23.14 8.61
N ASP A 81 15.16 24.32 9.15
CA ASP A 81 16.27 25.15 9.67
C ASP A 81 16.77 24.60 11.03
N GLU A 82 17.81 25.24 11.58
CA GLU A 82 18.41 24.85 12.88
C GLU A 82 17.42 24.93 14.06
N ARG A 83 16.29 25.61 13.89
CA ARG A 83 15.22 25.75 14.90
C ARG A 83 14.06 24.80 14.63
N ASN A 84 14.23 23.80 13.73
CA ASN A 84 13.19 22.89 13.28
C ASN A 84 11.96 23.60 12.66
N LYS A 85 12.17 24.78 12.08
CA LYS A 85 11.13 25.45 11.28
C LYS A 85 11.28 25.05 9.83
N ILE A 86 10.15 24.91 9.13
CA ILE A 86 10.16 24.62 7.70
C ILE A 86 10.79 25.82 6.99
N SER A 87 11.97 25.59 6.39
CA SER A 87 12.68 26.59 5.58
C SER A 87 12.39 26.39 4.08
N TYR A 88 11.95 25.20 3.68
CA TYR A 88 11.62 24.84 2.32
C TYR A 88 10.65 23.66 2.29
N SER A 89 9.67 23.70 1.40
CA SER A 89 8.78 22.57 1.07
C SER A 89 8.71 22.44 -0.46
N GLY A 90 8.71 21.23 -0.96
CA GLY A 90 8.56 20.96 -2.39
C GLY A 90 7.31 21.56 -3.03
N LYS A 91 6.27 21.82 -2.23
CA LYS A 91 5.06 22.53 -2.67
C LYS A 91 5.32 23.96 -3.11
N ASP A 92 6.26 24.62 -2.48
CA ASP A 92 6.60 26.03 -2.79
C ASP A 92 7.12 26.17 -4.23
N LEU A 93 7.78 25.14 -4.76
CA LEU A 93 8.21 25.09 -6.16
C LEU A 93 7.04 24.93 -7.14
N LEU A 94 6.00 24.21 -6.77
CA LEU A 94 4.85 23.98 -7.64
C LEU A 94 3.98 25.24 -7.73
N GLU A 95 3.89 26.01 -6.66
CA GLU A 95 3.15 27.29 -6.64
C GLU A 95 3.92 28.41 -7.34
N SER A 96 5.26 28.40 -7.27
CA SER A 96 6.11 29.39 -7.96
C SER A 96 6.25 29.14 -9.46
N ASN A 97 6.10 27.88 -9.89
CA ASN A 97 6.08 27.48 -11.30
C ASN A 97 4.65 27.32 -11.82
N THR A 98 3.87 28.37 -11.81
CA THR A 98 2.72 28.48 -12.70
C THR A 98 3.26 28.54 -14.15
N CYS A 99 3.73 27.42 -14.66
CA CYS A 99 3.92 27.25 -16.08
C CYS A 99 2.53 27.45 -16.74
N ARG A 100 2.30 28.63 -17.25
CA ARG A 100 1.24 28.85 -18.22
C ARG A 100 1.61 28.04 -19.46
N ILE A 101 0.91 26.94 -19.66
CA ILE A 101 0.80 26.27 -20.94
C ILE A 101 -0.34 26.92 -21.70
#